data_3e166b996c9fb6aa0e3a8ef51e77dbe1
#
_entry.id   3e166b996c9fb6aa0e3a8ef51e77dbe1
#
_cell.length_a   1.000
_cell.length_b   1.000
_cell.length_c   1.000
_cell.angle_alpha   90.00
_cell.angle_beta   90.00
_cell.angle_gamma   90.00
#
_symmetry.space_group_name_H-M   'P 1'
#
loop_
_entity.id
_entity.type
_entity.pdbx_description
1 polymer ?
#
loop_
_entity_poly.entity_id
_entity_poly.type
_entity_poly.pdbx_seq_one_letter_code
_entity_poly.pdbx_strand_id
1 'polypeptide(L)'
;LSLGSAQATQIVSRFQNLFGHLGVFSGVRDEETERILAQFAEYPMQTVLMTAGKGEKDLDKKQKIYTDQFEKLGAAGGQRSYEGYHEWHVWRKSFRDFASLVFQKEEPEDESEPVFPYEERKLSKEQLDRQTFAEHMLMSDPIHKGLIHAFDEKGRPCGRYREEHPGAEVTDGKTGTARFYLRADGAHDVELNLWGMKSYPMEEGEDGWWTAEVTGIEKGFHYYNYIVNSANTVDCNAPVGYGGFQAVNYLEMPEED
;
A
#
# COMPACT_ATOMS: atom_id res chain seq x y z
N LEU A 1 8.10 -1.48 -6.69
CA LEU A 1 6.85 -2.22 -6.55
C LEU A 1 6.00 -2.11 -7.82
N SER A 2 5.29 -3.18 -8.22
CA SER A 2 4.46 -3.24 -9.43
C SER A 2 5.22 -2.73 -10.68
N LEU A 3 4.73 -1.69 -11.35
CA LEU A 3 5.41 -1.05 -12.49
C LEU A 3 6.83 -0.58 -12.13
N GLY A 4 7.03 -0.04 -10.92
CA GLY A 4 8.35 0.35 -10.43
C GLY A 4 9.31 -0.84 -10.30
N SER A 5 8.83 -2.05 -10.01
CA SER A 5 9.65 -3.27 -10.04
C SER A 5 10.14 -3.57 -11.46
N ALA A 6 9.28 -3.41 -12.45
CA ALA A 6 9.64 -3.57 -13.86
C ALA A 6 10.72 -2.55 -14.29
N GLN A 7 10.55 -1.29 -13.89
CA GLN A 7 11.50 -0.22 -14.17
C GLN A 7 12.86 -0.47 -13.47
N ALA A 8 12.84 -0.84 -12.19
CA ALA A 8 14.05 -1.16 -11.44
C ALA A 8 14.81 -2.32 -12.08
N THR A 9 14.12 -3.41 -12.41
CA THR A 9 14.73 -4.58 -13.09
C THR A 9 15.34 -4.18 -14.44
N GLN A 10 14.64 -3.31 -15.20
CA GLN A 10 15.15 -2.81 -16.48
C GLN A 10 16.42 -1.96 -16.32
N ILE A 11 16.47 -1.09 -15.30
CA ILE A 11 17.64 -0.26 -15.02
C ILE A 11 18.80 -1.15 -14.60
N VAL A 12 18.58 -2.04 -13.65
CA VAL A 12 19.62 -2.97 -13.14
C VAL A 12 20.15 -3.84 -14.26
N SER A 13 19.31 -4.39 -15.15
CA SER A 13 19.76 -5.22 -16.26
C SER A 13 20.70 -4.52 -17.25
N ARG A 14 20.68 -3.19 -17.28
CA ARG A 14 21.52 -2.37 -18.17
C ARG A 14 22.77 -1.83 -17.47
N PHE A 15 22.71 -1.64 -16.16
CA PHE A 15 23.73 -0.97 -15.37
C PHE A 15 24.06 -1.77 -14.09
N GLN A 16 24.12 -3.11 -14.19
CA GLN A 16 24.25 -4.00 -13.04
C GLN A 16 25.48 -3.70 -12.18
N ASN A 17 26.57 -3.23 -12.80
CA ASN A 17 27.79 -2.81 -12.11
C ASN A 17 27.62 -1.67 -11.11
N LEU A 18 26.47 -0.99 -11.12
CA LEU A 18 26.16 0.12 -10.21
C LEU A 18 25.29 -0.29 -9.03
N PHE A 19 24.78 -1.55 -9.02
CA PHE A 19 23.79 -1.97 -8.04
C PHE A 19 24.22 -3.25 -7.33
N GLY A 20 24.30 -3.20 -6.01
CA GLY A 20 24.54 -4.38 -5.17
C GLY A 20 23.25 -5.08 -4.71
N HIS A 21 22.11 -4.40 -4.77
CA HIS A 21 20.85 -4.87 -4.20
C HIS A 21 19.67 -4.62 -5.13
N LEU A 22 18.74 -5.57 -5.22
CA LEU A 22 17.52 -5.46 -6.02
C LEU A 22 16.31 -6.00 -5.25
N GLY A 23 15.32 -5.15 -5.03
CA GLY A 23 14.01 -5.52 -4.50
C GLY A 23 12.94 -5.48 -5.59
N VAL A 24 12.24 -6.59 -5.82
CA VAL A 24 11.18 -6.73 -6.84
C VAL A 24 9.89 -7.12 -6.14
N PHE A 25 8.96 -6.17 -5.97
CA PHE A 25 7.74 -6.37 -5.21
C PHE A 25 6.54 -6.39 -6.15
N SER A 26 5.78 -7.48 -6.16
CA SER A 26 4.61 -7.69 -7.02
C SER A 26 4.90 -7.40 -8.50
N GLY A 27 5.99 -7.93 -9.00
CA GLY A 27 6.41 -7.80 -10.40
C GLY A 27 7.46 -8.83 -10.77
N VAL A 28 7.61 -9.06 -12.06
CA VAL A 28 8.71 -9.83 -12.67
C VAL A 28 8.81 -9.43 -14.15
N ARG A 29 10.02 -9.30 -14.64
CA ARG A 29 10.34 -9.07 -16.05
C ARG A 29 11.33 -10.14 -16.47
N ASP A 30 10.89 -11.09 -17.28
CA ASP A 30 11.69 -12.28 -17.64
C ASP A 30 12.97 -11.91 -18.34
N GLU A 31 12.88 -11.21 -19.46
CA GLU A 31 14.04 -10.85 -20.29
C GLU A 31 15.08 -10.08 -19.50
N GLU A 32 14.66 -9.10 -18.70
CA GLU A 32 15.57 -8.31 -17.88
C GLU A 32 16.17 -9.11 -16.74
N THR A 33 15.37 -9.98 -16.11
CA THR A 33 15.84 -10.87 -15.02
C THR A 33 16.85 -11.89 -15.54
N GLU A 34 16.60 -12.49 -16.68
CA GLU A 34 17.54 -13.42 -17.34
C GLU A 34 18.85 -12.70 -17.73
N ARG A 35 18.77 -11.45 -18.15
CA ARG A 35 19.95 -10.63 -18.45
C ARG A 35 20.79 -10.38 -17.19
N ILE A 36 20.15 -10.07 -16.07
CA ILE A 36 20.84 -9.91 -14.77
C ILE A 36 21.52 -11.21 -14.37
N LEU A 37 20.85 -12.34 -14.52
CA LEU A 37 21.44 -13.66 -14.21
C LEU A 37 22.65 -13.97 -15.13
N ALA A 38 22.54 -13.66 -16.40
CA ALA A 38 23.63 -13.90 -17.36
C ALA A 38 24.89 -13.07 -17.09
N GLN A 39 24.75 -11.90 -16.48
CA GLN A 39 25.84 -11.00 -16.11
C GLN A 39 26.32 -11.19 -14.67
N PHE A 40 25.72 -12.07 -13.91
CA PHE A 40 25.93 -12.18 -12.47
C PHE A 40 27.37 -12.55 -12.08
N ALA A 41 28.05 -13.35 -12.88
CA ALA A 41 29.45 -13.71 -12.63
C ALA A 41 30.41 -12.54 -12.77
N GLU A 42 30.10 -11.56 -13.63
CA GLU A 42 30.87 -10.33 -13.84
C GLU A 42 30.48 -9.24 -12.85
N TYR A 43 29.19 -9.11 -12.57
CA TYR A 43 28.61 -8.11 -11.68
C TYR A 43 27.71 -8.77 -10.62
N PRO A 44 28.31 -9.39 -9.59
CA PRO A 44 27.53 -10.09 -8.56
C PRO A 44 26.70 -9.11 -7.73
N MET A 45 25.50 -9.52 -7.40
CA MET A 45 24.62 -8.76 -6.50
C MET A 45 24.63 -9.40 -5.11
N GLN A 46 24.65 -8.60 -4.07
CA GLN A 46 24.63 -9.05 -2.68
C GLN A 46 23.24 -9.53 -2.28
N THR A 47 22.20 -8.81 -2.73
CA THR A 47 20.82 -9.11 -2.34
C THR A 47 19.89 -9.03 -3.54
N VAL A 48 19.09 -10.07 -3.74
CA VAL A 48 17.95 -10.07 -4.65
C VAL A 48 16.74 -10.61 -3.89
N LEU A 49 15.81 -9.74 -3.52
CA LEU A 49 14.56 -10.10 -2.87
C LEU A 49 13.39 -9.91 -3.83
N MET A 50 12.64 -10.97 -4.09
CA MET A 50 11.39 -10.92 -4.85
C MET A 50 10.22 -11.26 -3.95
N THR A 51 9.15 -10.46 -4.00
CA THR A 51 8.00 -10.67 -3.14
C THR A 51 6.68 -10.51 -3.89
N ALA A 52 5.65 -11.20 -3.41
CA ALA A 52 4.29 -11.09 -3.93
C ALA A 52 3.26 -11.31 -2.83
N GLY A 53 2.04 -10.86 -3.05
CA GLY A 53 0.90 -11.30 -2.26
C GLY A 53 0.51 -12.73 -2.62
N LYS A 54 0.06 -13.52 -1.64
CA LYS A 54 -0.39 -14.91 -1.87
C LYS A 54 -1.55 -15.02 -2.87
N GLY A 55 -2.33 -13.95 -3.04
CA GLY A 55 -3.36 -13.85 -4.07
C GLY A 55 -2.80 -13.76 -5.50
N GLU A 56 -1.53 -13.39 -5.67
CA GLU A 56 -0.83 -13.27 -6.96
C GLU A 56 -0.16 -14.58 -7.38
N LYS A 57 -0.90 -15.68 -7.37
CA LYS A 57 -0.42 -17.08 -7.43
C LYS A 57 0.58 -17.41 -8.55
N ASP A 58 0.41 -16.86 -9.74
CA ASP A 58 1.32 -17.17 -10.86
C ASP A 58 2.62 -16.37 -10.75
N LEU A 59 2.54 -15.17 -10.19
CA LEU A 59 3.69 -14.32 -9.95
C LEU A 59 4.61 -14.91 -8.87
N ASP A 60 4.04 -15.43 -7.80
CA ASP A 60 4.73 -16.09 -6.71
C ASP A 60 5.61 -17.26 -7.19
N LYS A 61 5.03 -18.16 -7.98
CA LYS A 61 5.76 -19.29 -8.57
C LYS A 61 6.88 -18.83 -9.49
N LYS A 62 6.65 -17.81 -10.29
CA LYS A 62 7.61 -17.27 -11.24
C LYS A 62 8.79 -16.62 -10.53
N GLN A 63 8.52 -15.84 -9.50
CA GLN A 63 9.54 -15.23 -8.66
C GLN A 63 10.45 -16.31 -8.01
N LYS A 64 9.84 -17.39 -7.52
CA LYS A 64 10.58 -18.51 -6.91
C LYS A 64 11.61 -19.13 -7.86
N ILE A 65 11.25 -19.30 -9.13
CA ILE A 65 12.16 -19.87 -10.14
C ILE A 65 13.41 -18.99 -10.30
N TYR A 66 13.26 -17.68 -10.32
CA TYR A 66 14.38 -16.76 -10.48
C TYR A 66 15.20 -16.62 -9.20
N THR A 67 14.55 -16.52 -8.05
CA THR A 67 15.30 -16.38 -6.79
C THR A 67 16.11 -17.61 -6.46
N ASP A 68 15.62 -18.84 -6.77
CA ASP A 68 16.40 -20.06 -6.62
C ASP A 68 17.70 -20.04 -7.47
N GLN A 69 17.69 -19.33 -8.60
CA GLN A 69 18.89 -19.15 -9.44
C GLN A 69 19.85 -18.14 -8.83
N PHE A 70 19.33 -16.99 -8.35
CA PHE A 70 20.14 -15.97 -7.69
C PHE A 70 20.78 -16.50 -6.39
N GLU A 71 20.06 -17.27 -5.60
CA GLU A 71 20.59 -17.91 -4.38
C GLU A 71 21.72 -18.91 -4.68
N LYS A 72 21.59 -19.70 -5.74
CA LYS A 72 22.66 -20.60 -6.20
C LYS A 72 23.92 -19.85 -6.66
N LEU A 73 23.76 -18.61 -7.09
CA LEU A 73 24.86 -17.72 -7.47
C LEU A 73 25.41 -16.92 -6.29
N GLY A 74 24.84 -17.07 -5.09
CA GLY A 74 25.32 -16.48 -3.84
C GLY A 74 24.61 -15.18 -3.43
N ALA A 75 23.55 -14.75 -4.10
CA ALA A 75 22.76 -13.60 -3.65
C ALA A 75 21.92 -13.97 -2.43
N ALA A 76 21.87 -13.09 -1.43
CA ALA A 76 20.93 -13.19 -0.32
C ALA A 76 19.53 -12.67 -0.72
N GLY A 77 18.49 -13.00 0.08
CA GLY A 77 17.15 -12.45 -0.05
C GLY A 77 16.10 -13.52 -0.34
N GLY A 78 16.11 -14.05 -1.54
CA GLY A 78 15.18 -15.11 -1.94
C GLY A 78 13.77 -14.62 -2.28
N GLN A 79 12.78 -15.51 -2.17
CA GLN A 79 11.39 -15.21 -2.43
C GLN A 79 10.59 -15.20 -1.12
N ARG A 80 9.68 -14.22 -0.97
CA ARG A 80 8.73 -14.18 0.15
C ARG A 80 7.32 -13.86 -0.33
N SER A 81 6.33 -14.49 0.29
CA SER A 81 4.92 -14.25 0.02
C SER A 81 4.22 -13.80 1.29
N TYR A 82 3.34 -12.80 1.15
CA TYR A 82 2.57 -12.26 2.26
C TYR A 82 1.08 -12.44 2.01
N GLU A 83 0.30 -12.55 3.09
CA GLU A 83 -1.15 -12.52 2.97
C GLU A 83 -1.58 -11.24 2.27
N GLY A 84 -2.51 -11.35 1.33
CA GLY A 84 -3.02 -10.25 0.53
C GLY A 84 -2.82 -10.42 -0.97
N TYR A 85 -3.02 -9.34 -1.70
CA TYR A 85 -2.99 -9.30 -3.16
C TYR A 85 -2.03 -8.20 -3.64
N HIS A 86 -2.33 -7.52 -4.74
CA HIS A 86 -1.53 -6.44 -5.34
C HIS A 86 -1.79 -5.11 -4.64
N GLU A 87 -1.28 -4.92 -3.42
CA GLU A 87 -1.72 -3.85 -2.51
C GLU A 87 -0.65 -3.40 -1.51
N TRP A 88 -0.88 -2.23 -0.92
CA TRP A 88 0.10 -1.54 -0.09
C TRP A 88 0.55 -2.30 1.16
N HIS A 89 -0.32 -3.02 1.85
CA HIS A 89 0.09 -3.76 3.04
C HIS A 89 1.07 -4.89 2.71
N VAL A 90 0.95 -5.52 1.54
CA VAL A 90 1.93 -6.48 1.01
C VAL A 90 3.26 -5.78 0.74
N TRP A 91 3.21 -4.62 0.08
CA TRP A 91 4.42 -3.89 -0.31
C TRP A 91 5.15 -3.24 0.87
N ARG A 92 4.46 -2.81 1.93
CA ARG A 92 5.10 -2.34 3.17
C ARG A 92 5.90 -3.46 3.84
N LYS A 93 5.34 -4.67 3.93
CA LYS A 93 6.06 -5.86 4.44
C LYS A 93 7.26 -6.19 3.56
N SER A 94 7.10 -6.13 2.24
CA SER A 94 8.16 -6.34 1.26
C SER A 94 9.32 -5.36 1.44
N PHE A 95 9.00 -4.08 1.57
CA PHE A 95 10.01 -3.04 1.75
C PHE A 95 10.72 -3.16 3.11
N ARG A 96 9.98 -3.40 4.20
CA ARG A 96 10.57 -3.64 5.52
C ARG A 96 11.59 -4.77 5.48
N ASP A 97 11.22 -5.89 4.88
CA ASP A 97 12.09 -7.06 4.81
C ASP A 97 13.29 -6.82 3.89
N PHE A 98 13.11 -6.09 2.78
CA PHE A 98 14.22 -5.69 1.93
C PHE A 98 15.16 -4.73 2.65
N ALA A 99 14.65 -3.71 3.31
CA ALA A 99 15.44 -2.75 4.09
C ALA A 99 16.27 -3.45 5.18
N SER A 100 15.69 -4.43 5.87
CA SER A 100 16.41 -5.21 6.89
C SER A 100 17.56 -6.06 6.34
N LEU A 101 17.53 -6.40 5.05
CA LEU A 101 18.61 -7.12 4.38
C LEU A 101 19.72 -6.18 3.88
N VAL A 102 19.33 -4.96 3.45
CA VAL A 102 20.25 -4.00 2.83
C VAL A 102 20.94 -3.13 3.88
N PHE A 103 20.20 -2.69 4.90
CA PHE A 103 20.70 -1.81 5.96
C PHE A 103 21.11 -2.61 7.22
N GLN A 104 21.78 -3.73 7.03
CA GLN A 104 22.41 -4.40 8.17
C GLN A 104 23.55 -3.48 8.67
N LYS A 105 23.56 -3.21 9.97
CA LYS A 105 24.72 -2.55 10.59
C LYS A 105 25.92 -3.50 10.44
N GLU A 106 26.79 -3.22 9.50
CA GLU A 106 28.17 -3.58 9.70
C GLU A 106 28.64 -2.73 10.89
N GLU A 107 29.11 -3.34 11.97
CA GLU A 107 29.79 -2.57 12.99
C GLU A 107 30.98 -1.89 12.30
N PRO A 108 31.06 -0.57 12.28
CA PRO A 108 32.18 0.09 11.63
C PRO A 108 33.45 -0.28 12.41
N GLU A 109 34.43 -0.87 11.74
CA GLU A 109 35.78 -1.10 12.29
C GLU A 109 36.52 0.23 12.55
N ASP A 110 35.91 1.36 12.27
CA ASP A 110 36.49 2.68 12.47
C ASP A 110 35.45 3.64 13.08
N GLU A 111 35.74 4.11 14.30
CA GLU A 111 34.88 5.03 15.08
C GLU A 111 34.84 6.48 14.51
N SER A 112 35.29 6.72 13.31
CA SER A 112 35.05 7.97 12.63
C SER A 112 33.67 7.95 11.98
N GLU A 113 32.65 8.42 12.70
CA GLU A 113 31.37 8.75 12.09
C GLU A 113 31.62 9.61 10.84
N PRO A 114 31.12 9.19 9.65
CA PRO A 114 31.13 10.10 8.53
C PRO A 114 30.23 11.28 8.91
N VAL A 115 30.84 12.41 9.19
CA VAL A 115 30.11 13.66 9.41
C VAL A 115 29.49 14.04 8.07
N PHE A 116 28.33 13.48 7.79
CA PHE A 116 27.45 14.11 6.84
C PHE A 116 27.04 15.44 7.45
N PRO A 117 27.22 16.58 6.76
CA PRO A 117 26.72 17.85 7.23
C PRO A 117 25.20 17.91 7.08
N TYR A 118 24.53 17.01 7.76
CA TYR A 118 23.08 17.03 7.91
C TYR A 118 22.84 17.85 9.16
N GLU A 119 22.69 19.17 8.98
CA GLU A 119 22.05 19.97 10.00
C GLU A 119 20.64 19.36 10.18
N GLU A 120 20.37 18.79 11.35
CA GLU A 120 19.02 18.44 11.76
C GLU A 120 18.16 19.69 11.62
N ARG A 121 17.51 19.84 10.49
CA ARG A 121 16.47 20.85 10.33
C ARG A 121 15.36 20.47 11.31
N LYS A 122 15.32 21.16 12.44
CA LYS A 122 14.14 21.13 13.32
C LYS A 122 12.99 21.78 12.54
N LEU A 123 12.25 20.94 11.81
CA LEU A 123 11.08 21.38 11.10
C LEU A 123 10.06 21.90 12.12
N SER A 124 9.44 23.03 11.83
CA SER A 124 8.28 23.47 12.59
C SER A 124 7.14 22.46 12.40
N LYS A 125 6.19 22.42 13.34
CA LYS A 125 5.01 21.57 13.20
C LYS A 125 4.31 21.74 11.85
N GLU A 126 4.21 22.98 11.38
CA GLU A 126 3.60 23.30 10.09
C GLU A 126 4.42 22.77 8.89
N GLN A 127 5.75 22.77 8.98
CA GLN A 127 6.62 22.20 7.96
C GLN A 127 6.56 20.67 7.98
N LEU A 128 6.46 20.06 9.17
CA LEU A 128 6.31 18.64 9.34
C LEU A 128 4.95 18.17 8.77
N ASP A 129 3.87 18.91 9.07
CA ASP A 129 2.53 18.64 8.54
C ASP A 129 2.51 18.73 6.99
N ARG A 130 3.22 19.70 6.42
CA ARG A 130 3.37 19.82 4.95
C ARG A 130 4.22 18.71 4.35
N GLN A 131 5.26 18.27 5.03
CA GLN A 131 6.10 17.15 4.57
C GLN A 131 5.31 15.85 4.61
N THR A 132 4.59 15.59 5.69
CA THR A 132 3.68 14.44 5.80
C THR A 132 2.64 14.46 4.69
N PHE A 133 2.07 15.63 4.38
CA PHE A 133 1.16 15.79 3.24
C PHE A 133 1.83 15.50 1.89
N ALA A 134 3.07 15.95 1.70
CA ALA A 134 3.82 15.68 0.46
C ALA A 134 4.21 14.20 0.29
N GLU A 135 4.48 13.50 1.37
CA GLU A 135 4.76 12.06 1.39
C GLU A 135 3.51 11.24 1.06
N HIS A 136 2.34 11.76 1.34
CA HIS A 136 1.03 11.18 1.00
C HIS A 136 0.43 11.75 -0.29
N MET A 137 1.25 12.17 -1.24
CA MET A 137 0.83 12.81 -2.50
C MET A 137 -0.23 12.04 -3.31
N LEU A 138 -0.40 10.76 -3.09
CA LEU A 138 -1.39 9.91 -3.76
C LEU A 138 -2.66 9.69 -2.92
N MET A 139 -2.73 10.30 -1.75
CA MET A 139 -3.86 10.17 -0.84
C MET A 139 -4.35 11.57 -0.48
N SER A 140 -5.63 11.85 -0.73
CA SER A 140 -6.23 13.05 -0.18
C SER A 140 -6.39 12.82 1.32
N ASP A 141 -5.53 13.45 2.11
CA ASP A 141 -5.82 13.53 3.54
C ASP A 141 -7.16 14.21 3.71
N PRO A 142 -8.02 13.64 4.52
CA PRO A 142 -9.32 14.21 4.83
C PRO A 142 -9.21 15.43 5.76
N ILE A 143 -8.56 16.50 5.29
CA ILE A 143 -8.78 17.84 5.89
C ILE A 143 -10.29 18.09 6.00
N HIS A 144 -11.04 17.45 5.14
CA HIS A 144 -12.50 17.51 5.07
C HIS A 144 -13.20 16.20 5.46
N LYS A 145 -12.52 15.28 6.14
CA LYS A 145 -13.12 14.02 6.58
C LYS A 145 -14.45 14.28 7.29
N GLY A 146 -15.53 13.76 6.74
CA GLY A 146 -16.87 13.93 7.25
C GLY A 146 -17.42 15.36 7.14
N LEU A 147 -16.82 16.26 6.32
CA LEU A 147 -17.39 17.57 6.06
C LEU A 147 -18.22 17.54 4.77
N ILE A 148 -19.51 17.68 4.91
CA ILE A 148 -20.48 17.74 3.81
C ILE A 148 -20.90 19.17 3.56
N HIS A 149 -20.94 19.58 2.30
CA HIS A 149 -21.51 20.86 1.91
C HIS A 149 -23.04 20.78 1.96
N ALA A 150 -23.65 21.63 2.78
CA ALA A 150 -25.09 21.82 2.75
C ALA A 150 -25.46 22.75 1.60
N PHE A 151 -26.60 22.46 0.95
CA PHE A 151 -27.15 23.28 -0.13
C PHE A 151 -28.55 23.73 0.24
N ASP A 152 -28.91 24.98 -0.15
CA ASP A 152 -30.24 25.50 0.01
C ASP A 152 -31.21 24.91 -1.05
N GLU A 153 -32.49 25.21 -0.94
CA GLU A 153 -33.52 24.77 -1.87
C GLU A 153 -33.28 25.16 -3.34
N LYS A 154 -32.37 26.10 -3.60
CA LYS A 154 -31.96 26.57 -4.94
C LYS A 154 -30.64 25.92 -5.39
N GLY A 155 -30.13 24.95 -4.64
CA GLY A 155 -28.88 24.26 -4.93
C GLY A 155 -27.62 25.13 -4.71
N ARG A 156 -27.68 26.17 -3.91
CA ARG A 156 -26.52 27.03 -3.59
C ARG A 156 -25.86 26.58 -2.30
N PRO A 157 -24.53 26.53 -2.22
CA PRO A 157 -23.83 26.18 -0.97
C PRO A 157 -24.25 27.15 0.15
N CYS A 158 -24.78 26.64 1.24
CA CYS A 158 -25.27 27.42 2.38
C CYS A 158 -24.59 27.10 3.71
N GLY A 159 -23.70 26.14 3.72
CA GLY A 159 -22.96 25.74 4.92
C GLY A 159 -22.17 24.46 4.71
N ARG A 160 -21.61 23.98 5.81
CA ARG A 160 -20.95 22.68 5.92
C ARG A 160 -21.38 22.04 7.23
N TYR A 161 -21.57 20.73 7.21
CA TYR A 161 -21.78 19.94 8.41
C TYR A 161 -20.89 18.71 8.36
N ARG A 162 -20.64 18.13 9.53
CA ARG A 162 -19.86 16.88 9.61
C ARG A 162 -20.81 15.71 9.47
N GLU A 163 -20.43 14.76 8.65
CA GLU A 163 -21.12 13.47 8.57
C GLU A 163 -20.90 12.65 9.83
N GLU A 164 -21.89 11.90 10.27
CA GLU A 164 -21.78 11.07 11.48
C GLU A 164 -20.80 9.91 11.29
N HIS A 165 -20.82 9.29 10.10
CA HIS A 165 -20.02 8.11 9.78
C HIS A 165 -19.24 8.29 8.47
N PRO A 166 -18.08 8.99 8.49
CA PRO A 166 -17.29 9.21 7.27
C PRO A 166 -16.46 7.99 6.90
N GLY A 167 -17.06 7.01 6.25
CA GLY A 167 -16.38 5.82 5.73
C GLY A 167 -16.22 4.70 6.72
N ALA A 168 -14.99 4.28 7.05
CA ALA A 168 -14.70 3.15 7.91
C ALA A 168 -14.24 3.57 9.31
N GLU A 169 -14.67 2.85 10.32
CA GLU A 169 -14.24 3.00 11.72
C GLU A 169 -13.63 1.70 12.22
N VAL A 170 -12.39 1.76 12.71
CA VAL A 170 -11.78 0.62 13.41
C VAL A 170 -12.43 0.48 14.78
N THR A 171 -13.15 -0.62 14.99
CA THR A 171 -13.84 -0.91 16.26
C THR A 171 -12.99 -1.76 17.20
N ASP A 172 -12.13 -2.62 16.65
CA ASP A 172 -11.14 -3.39 17.42
C ASP A 172 -9.87 -3.65 16.59
N GLY A 173 -8.80 -2.96 16.91
CA GLY A 173 -7.51 -3.13 16.25
C GLY A 173 -6.82 -4.47 16.54
N LYS A 174 -7.15 -5.15 17.66
CA LYS A 174 -6.53 -6.43 18.02
C LYS A 174 -7.08 -7.58 17.18
N THR A 175 -8.38 -7.59 16.95
CA THR A 175 -9.04 -8.59 16.11
C THR A 175 -9.07 -8.19 14.64
N GLY A 176 -8.61 -6.97 14.31
CA GLY A 176 -8.71 -6.43 12.98
C GLY A 176 -10.16 -6.19 12.56
N THR A 177 -10.98 -5.63 13.47
CA THR A 177 -12.40 -5.38 13.20
C THR A 177 -12.64 -3.92 12.85
N ALA A 178 -13.34 -3.70 11.75
CA ALA A 178 -13.79 -2.37 11.33
C ALA A 178 -15.24 -2.42 10.85
N ARG A 179 -15.95 -1.33 11.10
CA ARG A 179 -17.30 -1.11 10.58
C ARG A 179 -17.24 -0.08 9.47
N PHE A 180 -17.88 -0.40 8.36
CA PHE A 180 -17.94 0.42 7.17
C PHE A 180 -19.35 1.01 7.03
N TYR A 181 -19.41 2.24 6.58
CA TYR A 181 -20.64 3.02 6.45
C TYR A 181 -20.71 3.66 5.07
N LEU A 182 -21.88 3.64 4.46
CA LEU A 182 -22.16 4.38 3.24
C LEU A 182 -23.59 4.91 3.30
N ARG A 183 -23.78 6.18 2.93
CA ARG A 183 -25.11 6.70 2.68
C ARG A 183 -25.42 6.61 1.19
N ALA A 184 -26.42 5.83 0.84
CA ALA A 184 -26.81 5.56 -0.54
C ALA A 184 -28.33 5.57 -0.66
N ASP A 185 -28.91 6.77 -0.63
CA ASP A 185 -30.35 6.95 -0.67
C ASP A 185 -30.94 6.36 -1.97
N GLY A 186 -31.92 5.45 -1.83
CA GLY A 186 -32.58 4.78 -2.96
C GLY A 186 -31.76 3.64 -3.58
N ALA A 187 -30.63 3.24 -3.00
CA ALA A 187 -29.97 2.00 -3.37
C ALA A 187 -30.83 0.80 -2.95
N HIS A 188 -30.72 -0.29 -3.70
CA HIS A 188 -31.40 -1.56 -3.39
C HIS A 188 -30.40 -2.70 -3.21
N ASP A 189 -29.14 -2.46 -3.54
CA ASP A 189 -28.03 -3.41 -3.40
C ASP A 189 -26.76 -2.64 -3.16
N VAL A 190 -26.11 -2.89 -2.03
CA VAL A 190 -24.82 -2.28 -1.66
C VAL A 190 -23.89 -3.34 -1.12
N GLU A 191 -22.70 -3.42 -1.70
CA GLU A 191 -21.63 -4.28 -1.24
C GLU A 191 -20.39 -3.45 -0.90
N LEU A 192 -19.71 -3.82 0.16
CA LEU A 192 -18.35 -3.39 0.46
C LEU A 192 -17.36 -4.31 -0.27
N ASN A 193 -16.54 -3.76 -1.15
CA ASN A 193 -15.43 -4.48 -1.77
C ASN A 193 -14.13 -4.09 -1.05
N LEU A 194 -13.66 -4.93 -0.14
CA LEU A 194 -12.39 -4.76 0.56
C LEU A 194 -11.30 -5.49 -0.23
N TRP A 195 -10.37 -4.72 -0.80
CA TRP A 195 -9.36 -5.26 -1.71
C TRP A 195 -8.43 -6.27 -1.03
N GLY A 196 -8.16 -7.36 -1.73
CA GLY A 196 -7.38 -8.48 -1.18
C GLY A 196 -8.19 -9.43 -0.29
N MET A 197 -9.44 -9.08 -0.01
CA MET A 197 -10.41 -9.93 0.70
C MET A 197 -11.57 -10.29 -0.24
N LYS A 198 -12.78 -10.36 0.28
CA LYS A 198 -13.99 -10.60 -0.50
C LYS A 198 -14.90 -9.38 -0.48
N SER A 199 -15.93 -9.38 -1.31
CA SER A 199 -17.04 -8.46 -1.15
C SER A 199 -17.95 -8.91 0.01
N TYR A 200 -18.49 -7.94 0.72
CA TYR A 200 -19.39 -8.13 1.86
C TYR A 200 -20.69 -7.40 1.56
N PRO A 201 -21.85 -8.07 1.57
CA PRO A 201 -23.12 -7.38 1.48
C PRO A 201 -23.28 -6.43 2.65
N MET A 202 -23.86 -5.26 2.41
CA MET A 202 -24.16 -4.27 3.43
C MET A 202 -25.64 -4.31 3.77
N GLU A 203 -25.98 -3.94 5.00
CA GLU A 203 -27.35 -3.86 5.49
C GLU A 203 -27.77 -2.40 5.64
N GLU A 204 -28.97 -2.07 5.12
CA GLU A 204 -29.57 -0.75 5.28
C GLU A 204 -30.23 -0.62 6.65
N GLY A 205 -29.82 0.39 7.42
CA GLY A 205 -30.45 0.77 8.68
C GLY A 205 -31.67 1.66 8.48
N GLU A 206 -32.50 1.82 9.54
CA GLU A 206 -33.68 2.69 9.53
C GLU A 206 -33.33 4.17 9.29
N ASP A 207 -32.09 4.55 9.54
CA ASP A 207 -31.52 5.90 9.37
C ASP A 207 -31.00 6.18 7.95
N GLY A 208 -31.10 5.20 7.04
CA GLY A 208 -30.63 5.26 5.65
C GLY A 208 -29.14 5.04 5.47
N TRP A 209 -28.43 4.62 6.53
CA TRP A 209 -27.05 4.16 6.42
C TRP A 209 -26.95 2.69 6.05
N TRP A 210 -26.14 2.39 5.07
CA TRP A 210 -25.69 1.05 4.76
C TRP A 210 -24.45 0.72 5.57
N THR A 211 -24.46 -0.45 6.23
CA THR A 211 -23.36 -0.84 7.14
C THR A 211 -22.88 -2.26 6.87
N ALA A 212 -21.59 -2.49 7.06
CA ALA A 212 -20.99 -3.83 7.14
C ALA A 212 -19.91 -3.85 8.22
N GLU A 213 -19.84 -4.91 9.00
CA GLU A 213 -18.76 -5.15 9.95
C GLU A 213 -17.88 -6.28 9.47
N VAL A 214 -16.58 -6.04 9.39
CA VAL A 214 -15.60 -7.02 8.92
C VAL A 214 -14.56 -7.25 9.99
N THR A 215 -14.31 -8.51 10.31
CA THR A 215 -13.28 -8.95 11.27
C THR A 215 -12.17 -9.70 10.53
N GLY A 216 -10.96 -9.65 11.07
CA GLY A 216 -9.80 -10.31 10.50
C GLY A 216 -9.10 -9.49 9.41
N ILE A 217 -9.31 -8.19 9.38
CA ILE A 217 -8.54 -7.27 8.55
C ILE A 217 -7.12 -7.22 9.12
N GLU A 218 -6.12 -7.52 8.30
CA GLU A 218 -4.73 -7.47 8.72
C GLU A 218 -4.30 -6.04 9.08
N LYS A 219 -3.29 -5.93 9.92
CA LYS A 219 -2.68 -4.64 10.28
C LYS A 219 -2.07 -3.96 9.06
N GLY A 220 -2.19 -2.64 9.00
CA GLY A 220 -1.67 -1.81 7.93
C GLY A 220 -2.73 -1.22 7.00
N PHE A 221 -2.31 -0.87 5.81
CA PHE A 221 -3.09 -0.06 4.88
C PHE A 221 -3.91 -0.93 3.91
N HIS A 222 -5.22 -0.68 3.81
CA HIS A 222 -6.15 -1.40 2.94
C HIS A 222 -6.96 -0.46 2.07
N TYR A 223 -7.10 -0.80 0.80
CA TYR A 223 -8.04 -0.15 -0.10
C TYR A 223 -9.42 -0.81 -0.02
N TYR A 224 -10.46 0.00 -0.17
CA TYR A 224 -11.82 -0.47 -0.34
C TYR A 224 -12.64 0.47 -1.23
N ASN A 225 -13.72 -0.01 -1.76
CA ASN A 225 -14.73 0.74 -2.47
C ASN A 225 -16.09 0.09 -2.24
N TYR A 226 -17.14 0.77 -2.64
CA TYR A 226 -18.48 0.23 -2.58
C TYR A 226 -18.98 -0.14 -3.97
N ILE A 227 -19.86 -1.13 -4.05
CA ILE A 227 -20.59 -1.48 -5.26
C ILE A 227 -22.05 -1.17 -4.95
N VAL A 228 -22.58 -0.12 -5.55
CA VAL A 228 -23.94 0.36 -5.35
C VAL A 228 -24.75 0.07 -6.60
N ASN A 229 -25.78 -0.76 -6.51
CA ASN A 229 -26.59 -1.16 -7.65
C ASN A 229 -25.73 -1.62 -8.85
N SER A 230 -24.70 -2.43 -8.59
CA SER A 230 -23.69 -2.90 -9.56
C SER A 230 -22.72 -1.82 -10.08
N ALA A 231 -22.74 -0.60 -9.58
CA ALA A 231 -21.80 0.47 -9.95
C ALA A 231 -20.67 0.60 -8.93
N ASN A 232 -19.43 0.67 -9.42
CA ASN A 232 -18.27 0.95 -8.56
C ASN A 232 -18.35 2.40 -8.05
N THR A 233 -18.35 2.56 -6.75
CA THR A 233 -18.60 3.83 -6.07
C THR A 233 -17.53 4.09 -5.01
N VAL A 234 -17.07 5.34 -4.95
CA VAL A 234 -16.15 5.85 -3.93
C VAL A 234 -16.92 6.83 -3.05
N ASP A 235 -16.83 6.64 -1.74
CA ASP A 235 -17.36 7.63 -0.80
C ASP A 235 -16.40 8.82 -0.73
N CYS A 236 -16.83 9.97 -1.27
CA CYS A 236 -16.04 11.19 -1.27
C CYS A 236 -15.97 11.88 0.11
N ASN A 237 -16.76 11.42 1.08
CA ASN A 237 -16.74 11.94 2.46
C ASN A 237 -15.77 11.15 3.35
N ALA A 238 -15.34 9.98 2.90
CA ALA A 238 -14.33 9.16 3.53
C ALA A 238 -12.92 9.47 2.98
N PRO A 239 -11.86 8.99 3.63
CA PRO A 239 -10.50 9.06 3.08
C PRO A 239 -10.42 8.44 1.69
N VAL A 240 -9.91 9.21 0.72
CA VAL A 240 -9.74 8.78 -0.67
C VAL A 240 -8.26 8.73 -1.02
N GLY A 241 -7.82 7.61 -1.55
CA GLY A 241 -6.50 7.39 -2.12
C GLY A 241 -6.58 7.13 -3.62
N TYR A 242 -5.45 6.79 -4.22
CA TYR A 242 -5.35 6.40 -5.61
C TYR A 242 -4.61 5.07 -5.72
N GLY A 243 -5.31 4.02 -6.12
CA GLY A 243 -4.78 2.67 -6.24
C GLY A 243 -5.39 1.91 -7.41
N GLY A 244 -4.63 1.00 -8.02
CA GLY A 244 -5.11 0.25 -9.17
C GLY A 244 -5.59 1.13 -10.34
N PHE A 245 -4.95 2.29 -10.55
CA PHE A 245 -5.27 3.28 -11.57
C PHE A 245 -6.63 4.00 -11.41
N GLN A 246 -7.19 4.00 -10.19
CA GLN A 246 -8.47 4.66 -9.91
C GLN A 246 -8.48 5.26 -8.49
N ALA A 247 -9.42 6.18 -8.26
CA ALA A 247 -9.73 6.65 -6.92
C ALA A 247 -10.40 5.53 -6.12
N VAL A 248 -10.00 5.36 -4.87
CA VAL A 248 -10.54 4.35 -3.94
C VAL A 248 -10.55 4.91 -2.52
N ASN A 249 -11.40 4.41 -1.67
CA ASN A 249 -11.31 4.66 -0.25
C ASN A 249 -10.18 3.84 0.38
N TYR A 250 -9.72 4.24 1.55
CA TYR A 250 -8.74 3.48 2.30
C TYR A 250 -9.00 3.49 3.80
N LEU A 251 -8.52 2.45 4.45
CA LEU A 251 -8.51 2.26 5.89
C LEU A 251 -7.08 1.90 6.30
N GLU A 252 -6.61 2.44 7.41
CA GLU A 252 -5.40 1.99 8.07
C GLU A 252 -5.76 1.27 9.36
N MET A 253 -5.51 -0.04 9.38
CA MET A 253 -5.66 -0.85 10.59
C MET A 253 -4.43 -0.64 11.48
N PRO A 254 -4.59 -0.24 12.77
CA PRO A 254 -3.47 0.09 13.64
C PRO A 254 -2.46 -1.06 13.74
N GLU A 255 -1.18 -0.72 13.64
CA GLU A 255 -0.08 -1.60 14.04
C GLU A 255 0.15 -1.40 15.55
N GLU A 256 0.40 -2.49 16.29
CA GLU A 256 0.86 -2.36 17.68
C GLU A 256 2.33 -1.89 17.62
N ASP A 257 2.64 -0.87 18.41
CA ASP A 257 4.01 -0.40 18.65
C ASP A 257 4.86 -1.45 19.39
#